data_cea817af935ee288eede9b3a7dcc3ef7
#
_entry.id   cea817af935ee288eede9b3a7dcc3ef7
#
_cell.length_a   1.000
_cell.length_b   1.000
_cell.length_c   1.000
_cell.angle_alpha   90.00
_cell.angle_beta   90.00
_cell.angle_gamma   90.00
#
_symmetry.space_group_name_H-M   'P 1'
#
loop_
_entity.id
_entity.type
_entity.pdbx_description
1 polymer ?
#
loop_
_entity_poly.entity_id
_entity_poly.type
_entity_poly.pdbx_seq_one_letter_code
_entity_poly.pdbx_strand_id
1 'polypeptide(L)'
;LATYLQGYGDLMVRTNDWDPAVLERFRADAVVRSIGGGIDHKATAGQIEHIATLIPDEWLEPAATGSSAQCAARVRQEFGYGADAVIMHGATPEELAPVVAEYRLLMP
;
A
#
# COMPACT_ATOMS: atom_id res chain seq x y z
N LEU A 1 -1.24 -1.39 3.12
CA LEU A 1 -0.05 -0.97 3.90
C LEU A 1 -0.20 -1.28 5.38
N ALA A 2 -1.33 -0.94 6.03
CA ALA A 2 -1.51 -1.09 7.47
C ALA A 2 -1.20 -2.51 7.99
N THR A 3 -1.66 -3.55 7.30
CA THR A 3 -1.36 -4.95 7.64
C THR A 3 0.15 -5.24 7.61
N TYR A 4 0.86 -4.70 6.63
CA TYR A 4 2.31 -4.84 6.55
C TYR A 4 3.03 -4.11 7.68
N LEU A 5 2.54 -2.94 8.09
CA LEU A 5 3.10 -2.21 9.22
C LEU A 5 2.96 -3.00 10.53
N GLN A 6 1.89 -3.78 10.69
CA GLN A 6 1.73 -4.66 11.85
C GLN A 6 2.82 -5.74 11.92
N GLY A 7 3.13 -6.39 10.79
CA GLY A 7 4.05 -7.51 10.73
C GLY A 7 5.50 -7.12 10.44
N TYR A 8 5.72 -6.15 9.55
CA TYR A 8 7.04 -5.79 9.02
C TYR A 8 7.40 -4.32 9.21
N GLY A 9 6.70 -3.61 10.10
CA GLY A 9 6.87 -2.17 10.28
C GLY A 9 8.30 -1.73 10.54
N ASP A 10 9.03 -2.40 11.41
CA ASP A 10 10.42 -2.04 11.71
C ASP A 10 11.34 -2.16 10.50
N LEU A 11 11.17 -3.23 9.72
CA LEU A 11 11.93 -3.44 8.48
C LEU A 11 11.59 -2.35 7.45
N MET A 12 10.32 -2.04 7.28
CA MET A 12 9.86 -1.03 6.32
C MET A 12 10.37 0.37 6.68
N VAL A 13 10.28 0.74 7.94
CA VAL A 13 10.78 2.03 8.45
C VAL A 13 12.27 2.15 8.20
N ARG A 14 13.03 1.12 8.54
CA ARG A 14 14.49 1.11 8.35
C ARG A 14 14.89 1.14 6.87
N THR A 15 14.22 0.34 6.04
CA THR A 15 14.54 0.24 4.60
C THR A 15 14.24 1.53 3.85
N ASN A 16 13.16 2.23 4.24
CA ASN A 16 12.73 3.47 3.58
C ASN A 16 13.21 4.74 4.28
N ASP A 17 13.97 4.61 5.37
CA ASP A 17 14.42 5.75 6.19
C ASP A 17 13.24 6.61 6.67
N TRP A 18 12.16 5.95 7.08
CA TRP A 18 10.98 6.61 7.63
C TRP A 18 11.15 6.93 9.11
N ASP A 19 10.37 7.89 9.61
CA ASP A 19 10.41 8.28 11.02
C ASP A 19 9.83 7.16 11.91
N PRO A 20 10.64 6.55 12.80
CA PRO A 20 10.18 5.49 13.70
C PRO A 20 9.03 5.92 14.63
N ALA A 21 8.94 7.21 14.97
CA ALA A 21 7.89 7.73 15.85
C ALA A 21 6.50 7.59 15.23
N VAL A 22 6.39 7.63 13.91
CA VAL A 22 5.14 7.39 13.17
C VAL A 22 4.68 5.96 13.37
N LEU A 23 5.58 5.00 13.25
CA LEU A 23 5.27 3.59 13.49
C LEU A 23 4.87 3.32 14.93
N GLU A 24 5.54 3.95 15.88
CA GLU A 24 5.18 3.84 17.31
C GLU A 24 3.76 4.35 17.58
N ARG A 25 3.39 5.50 17.02
CA ARG A 25 2.02 6.04 17.14
C ARG A 25 0.99 5.12 16.50
N PHE A 26 1.30 4.55 15.33
CA PHE A 26 0.44 3.56 14.68
C PHE A 26 0.22 2.34 15.58
N ARG A 27 1.29 1.77 16.12
CA ARG A 27 1.23 0.59 17.00
C ARG A 27 0.53 0.86 18.33
N ALA A 28 0.63 2.07 18.86
CA ALA A 28 0.00 2.47 20.10
C ALA A 28 -1.48 2.85 19.96
N ASP A 29 -1.97 3.05 18.74
CA ASP A 29 -3.35 3.43 18.48
C ASP A 29 -4.32 2.34 18.95
N ALA A 30 -5.38 2.76 19.67
CA ALA A 30 -6.33 1.84 20.27
C ALA A 30 -7.10 1.02 19.23
N VAL A 31 -7.44 1.60 18.09
CA VAL A 31 -8.14 0.89 17.00
C VAL A 31 -7.22 -0.14 16.37
N VAL A 32 -5.99 0.24 16.05
CA VAL A 32 -4.98 -0.70 15.51
C VAL A 32 -4.77 -1.88 16.46
N ARG A 33 -4.59 -1.60 17.74
CA ARG A 33 -4.39 -2.65 18.77
C ARG A 33 -5.61 -3.57 18.93
N SER A 34 -6.81 -3.04 18.76
CA SER A 34 -8.05 -3.82 18.89
C SER A 34 -8.24 -4.86 17.79
N ILE A 35 -7.64 -4.66 16.63
CA ILE A 35 -7.82 -5.55 15.47
C ILE A 35 -6.88 -6.75 15.53
N GLY A 36 -5.71 -6.62 16.13
CA GLY A 36 -4.81 -7.73 16.44
C GLY A 36 -4.07 -8.38 15.27
N GLY A 37 -4.24 -7.94 14.05
CA GLY A 37 -3.60 -8.46 12.83
C GLY A 37 -4.61 -8.64 11.70
N GLY A 38 -4.14 -8.56 10.46
CA GLY A 38 -5.00 -8.69 9.29
C GLY A 38 -5.99 -7.54 9.15
N ILE A 39 -5.55 -6.31 9.33
CA ILE A 39 -6.39 -5.11 9.25
C ILE A 39 -7.17 -5.07 7.94
N ASP A 40 -6.57 -5.43 6.82
CA ASP A 40 -7.16 -5.45 5.48
C ASP A 40 -8.36 -6.40 5.37
N HIS A 41 -8.43 -7.43 6.21
CA HIS A 41 -9.54 -8.40 6.23
C HIS A 41 -10.57 -8.14 7.33
N LYS A 42 -10.16 -7.54 8.43
CA LYS A 42 -10.97 -7.47 9.66
C LYS A 42 -11.53 -6.10 9.97
N ALA A 43 -10.89 -5.03 9.48
CA ALA A 43 -11.30 -3.67 9.79
C ALA A 43 -12.59 -3.28 9.08
N THR A 44 -13.44 -2.54 9.79
CA THR A 44 -14.60 -1.87 9.19
C THR A 44 -14.15 -0.67 8.37
N ALA A 45 -15.03 -0.15 7.50
CA ALA A 45 -14.74 1.07 6.71
C ALA A 45 -14.36 2.26 7.62
N GLY A 46 -15.08 2.46 8.73
CA GLY A 46 -14.75 3.53 9.69
C GLY A 46 -13.41 3.34 10.37
N GLN A 47 -13.04 2.11 10.69
CA GLN A 47 -11.71 1.81 11.23
C GLN A 47 -10.61 2.08 10.21
N ILE A 48 -10.80 1.73 8.95
CA ILE A 48 -9.85 2.02 7.86
C ILE A 48 -9.67 3.53 7.69
N GLU A 49 -10.75 4.32 7.71
CA GLU A 49 -10.68 5.78 7.65
C GLU A 49 -9.85 6.36 8.79
N HIS A 50 -10.06 5.87 10.01
CA HIS A 50 -9.26 6.29 11.17
C HIS A 50 -7.78 5.90 11.00
N ILE A 51 -7.51 4.65 10.64
CA ILE A 51 -6.14 4.14 10.46
C ILE A 51 -5.40 4.91 9.37
N ALA A 52 -6.09 5.30 8.31
CA ALA A 52 -5.51 6.11 7.24
C ALA A 52 -4.94 7.45 7.75
N THR A 53 -5.54 8.02 8.81
CA THR A 53 -5.03 9.27 9.40
C THR A 53 -3.69 9.11 10.11
N LEU A 54 -3.30 7.89 10.45
CA LEU A 54 -2.05 7.57 11.15
C LEU A 54 -0.87 7.37 10.19
N ILE A 55 -1.15 7.20 8.90
CA ILE A 55 -0.16 6.86 7.88
C ILE A 55 0.10 8.09 7.02
N PRO A 56 1.35 8.60 6.98
CA PRO A 56 1.71 9.72 6.10
C PRO A 56 1.53 9.35 4.62
N ASP A 57 1.11 10.30 3.81
CA ASP A 57 0.91 10.12 2.37
C ASP A 57 2.18 9.63 1.67
N GLU A 58 3.34 10.11 2.09
CA GLU A 58 4.64 9.69 1.56
C GLU A 58 4.93 8.19 1.73
N TRP A 59 4.33 7.54 2.73
CA TRP A 59 4.47 6.10 2.92
C TRP A 59 3.65 5.30 1.90
N LEU A 60 2.66 5.93 1.30
CA LEU A 60 1.82 5.34 0.24
C LEU A 60 2.35 5.64 -1.16
N GLU A 61 3.30 6.56 -1.31
CA GLU A 61 3.84 6.97 -2.60
C GLU A 61 4.38 5.80 -3.44
N PRO A 62 5.09 4.81 -2.88
CA PRO A 62 5.53 3.64 -3.65
C PRO A 62 4.40 2.73 -4.12
N ALA A 63 3.22 2.82 -3.54
CA ALA A 63 2.07 1.99 -3.91
C ALA A 63 1.40 2.50 -5.19
N ALA A 64 0.85 1.58 -5.98
CA ALA A 64 0.05 1.95 -7.14
C ALA A 64 -1.37 2.32 -6.66
N THR A 65 -1.64 3.59 -6.53
CA THR A 65 -2.92 4.15 -6.08
C THR A 65 -3.45 5.20 -7.03
N GLY A 66 -4.75 5.48 -6.95
CA GLY A 66 -5.43 6.46 -7.79
C GLY A 66 -6.25 5.82 -8.91
N SER A 67 -6.37 6.50 -10.04
CA SER A 67 -7.07 5.97 -11.22
C SER A 67 -6.35 4.78 -11.85
N SER A 68 -7.05 4.02 -12.67
CA SER A 68 -6.45 2.89 -13.40
C SER A 68 -5.24 3.31 -14.23
N ALA A 69 -5.29 4.48 -14.86
CA ALA A 69 -4.17 5.02 -15.63
C ALA A 69 -2.98 5.39 -14.73
N GLN A 70 -3.22 5.97 -13.56
CA GLN A 70 -2.17 6.28 -12.58
C GLN A 70 -1.52 5.00 -12.04
N CYS A 71 -2.32 3.99 -11.73
CA CYS A 71 -1.81 2.68 -11.30
C CYS A 71 -0.96 2.01 -12.40
N ALA A 72 -1.42 2.03 -13.65
CA ALA A 72 -0.67 1.49 -14.78
C ALA A 72 0.66 2.21 -15.00
N ALA A 73 0.67 3.54 -14.91
CA ALA A 73 1.90 4.34 -15.00
C ALA A 73 2.89 3.98 -13.89
N ARG A 74 2.39 3.79 -12.67
CA ARG A 74 3.22 3.38 -11.53
C ARG A 74 3.84 1.99 -11.74
N VAL A 75 3.06 1.02 -12.23
CA VAL A 75 3.58 -0.32 -12.56
C VAL A 75 4.68 -0.23 -13.61
N ARG A 76 4.48 0.57 -14.66
CA ARG A 76 5.50 0.77 -15.70
C ARG A 76 6.79 1.35 -15.14
N GLN A 77 6.70 2.23 -14.17
CA GLN A 77 7.86 2.84 -13.52
C GLN A 77 8.73 1.79 -12.81
N GLU A 78 8.14 0.74 -12.24
CA GLU A 78 8.88 -0.33 -11.59
C GLU A 78 9.81 -1.06 -12.58
N PHE A 79 9.36 -1.29 -13.81
CA PHE A 79 10.22 -1.83 -14.86
C PHE A 79 11.37 -0.87 -15.22
N GLY A 80 11.13 0.43 -15.15
CA GLY A 80 12.17 1.46 -15.33
C GLY A 80 13.26 1.42 -14.24
N TYR A 81 12.93 0.92 -13.06
CA TYR A 81 13.90 0.70 -11.98
C TYR A 81 14.67 -0.62 -12.09
N GLY A 82 14.38 -1.43 -13.10
CA GLY A 82 15.06 -2.69 -13.36
C GLY A 82 14.33 -3.94 -12.91
N ALA A 83 13.05 -3.84 -12.57
CA ALA A 83 12.25 -5.02 -12.26
C ALA A 83 11.99 -5.84 -13.53
N ASP A 84 12.15 -7.16 -13.44
CA ASP A 84 11.85 -8.10 -14.53
C ASP A 84 10.37 -8.47 -14.56
N ALA A 85 9.70 -8.38 -13.42
CA ALA A 85 8.27 -8.64 -13.26
C ALA A 85 7.68 -7.83 -12.11
N VAL A 86 6.39 -7.55 -12.18
CA VAL A 86 5.64 -6.88 -11.11
C VAL A 86 4.43 -7.73 -10.76
N ILE A 87 4.29 -8.01 -9.45
CA ILE A 87 3.12 -8.70 -8.91
C ILE A 87 2.12 -7.66 -8.43
N MET A 88 0.92 -7.68 -8.99
CA MET A 88 -0.19 -6.84 -8.54
C MET A 88 -0.85 -7.50 -7.33
N HIS A 89 -0.67 -6.91 -6.16
CA HIS A 89 -1.13 -7.45 -4.88
C HIS A 89 -2.23 -6.59 -4.26
N GLY A 90 -3.15 -7.21 -3.55
CA GLY A 90 -4.18 -6.51 -2.78
C GLY A 90 -5.47 -6.18 -3.56
N ALA A 91 -5.63 -6.77 -4.76
CA ALA A 91 -6.85 -6.62 -5.57
C ALA A 91 -7.15 -7.91 -6.32
N THR A 92 -8.42 -8.12 -6.68
CA THR A 92 -8.83 -9.27 -7.47
C THR A 92 -8.52 -9.08 -8.96
N PRO A 93 -8.51 -10.15 -9.77
CA PRO A 93 -8.34 -10.01 -11.23
C PRO A 93 -9.37 -9.09 -11.88
N GLU A 94 -10.61 -9.11 -11.40
CA GLU A 94 -11.69 -8.26 -11.89
C GLU A 94 -11.42 -6.77 -11.59
N GLU A 95 -10.95 -6.48 -10.38
CA GLU A 95 -10.56 -5.12 -9.97
C GLU A 95 -9.33 -4.62 -10.73
N LEU A 96 -8.42 -5.51 -11.09
CA LEU A 96 -7.21 -5.18 -11.83
C LEU A 96 -7.43 -5.05 -13.33
N ALA A 97 -8.52 -5.58 -13.87
CA ALA A 97 -8.76 -5.58 -15.32
C ALA A 97 -8.66 -4.18 -15.97
N PRO A 98 -9.20 -3.11 -15.39
CA PRO A 98 -9.03 -1.75 -15.93
C PRO A 98 -7.57 -1.29 -15.91
N VAL A 99 -6.81 -1.62 -14.86
CA VAL A 99 -5.37 -1.28 -14.77
C VAL A 99 -4.56 -2.00 -15.84
N VAL A 100 -4.85 -3.28 -16.06
CA VAL A 100 -4.20 -4.08 -17.12
C VAL A 100 -4.52 -3.52 -18.50
N ALA A 101 -5.76 -3.08 -18.74
CA ALA A 101 -6.13 -2.43 -20.00
C ALA A 101 -5.32 -1.15 -20.24
N GLU A 102 -5.26 -0.27 -19.27
CA GLU A 102 -4.44 0.95 -19.34
C GLU A 102 -2.95 0.64 -19.53
N TYR A 103 -2.43 -0.34 -18.82
CA TYR A 103 -1.02 -0.74 -18.96
C TYR A 103 -0.70 -1.17 -20.39
N ARG A 104 -1.59 -1.94 -21.04
CA ARG A 104 -1.41 -2.35 -22.43
C ARG A 104 -1.33 -1.18 -23.40
N LEU A 105 -2.01 -0.08 -23.13
CA LEU A 105 -1.92 1.14 -23.92
C LEU A 105 -0.55 1.84 -23.78
N LEU A 106 0.16 1.61 -22.69
CA LEU A 106 1.50 2.16 -22.44
C LEU A 106 2.61 1.30 -23.08
N MET A 107 2.29 0.10 -23.49
CA MET A 107 3.25 -0.79 -24.16
C MET A 107 3.46 -0.34 -25.61
N PRO A 108 4.72 -0.26 -26.07
CA PRO A 108 5.01 0.05 -27.49
C PRO A 108 4.57 -1.06 -28.43
#